data_7cf3de4f81712095b6515652be6cb334
#
_entry.id   7cf3de4f81712095b6515652be6cb334
#
_cell.length_a   1.000
_cell.length_b   1.000
_cell.length_c   1.000
_cell.angle_alpha   90.00
_cell.angle_beta   90.00
_cell.angle_gamma   90.00
#
_symmetry.space_group_name_H-M   'P 1'
#
loop_
_entity.id
_entity.type
_entity.pdbx_description
1 polymer ?
#
loop_
_entity_poly.entity_id
_entity_poly.type
_entity_poly.pdbx_seq_one_letter_code
_entity_poly.pdbx_strand_id
1 'polypeptide(L)'
;MSVNNFISVFLWPFLFFSTAAYADLPPEKLTVEKMAPADPHRLYLTDLNLNSVIDGRVHILDGKDYRYLGLVSTGLFGVTALSKDSSKLYVATTYHTKRNRGDRFDQFETYDTSTLELKSELIIPPKHAQALPYKGTIISSANDKYVFIQNATPASSVTVIDTQLNKVMSDISTPGCWIILPTSSNQERFSTLCGDGTLLTVTLDGNGKEKSKKRSKKIFDAEKDPVFVQAEAIKDTYYLISYLGQVYEVNVAEDKAKLGSQWSLIKKEDDTQKWRPGGYQISAIDKASRKLFVAMHDGGKDGSHKTPAKEIWAYE
;
A
#
# COMPACT_ATOMS: atom_id res chain seq x y z
N MET A 1 57.88 43.62 76.70
CA MET A 1 57.55 42.23 76.86
C MET A 1 56.41 41.93 75.89
N SER A 2 56.75 41.29 74.75
CA SER A 2 55.82 40.98 73.67
C SER A 2 55.72 39.45 73.60
N VAL A 3 54.51 38.91 73.72
CA VAL A 3 54.24 37.47 73.61
C VAL A 3 53.56 37.26 72.29
N ASN A 4 54.27 36.60 71.31
CA ASN A 4 53.73 36.19 70.05
C ASN A 4 53.00 34.84 70.20
N ASN A 5 51.72 34.84 69.93
CA ASN A 5 50.96 33.60 69.81
C ASN A 5 50.99 33.12 68.36
N PHE A 6 51.64 31.99 68.10
CA PHE A 6 51.54 31.24 66.82
C PHE A 6 50.34 30.32 66.86
N ILE A 7 49.35 30.61 66.01
CA ILE A 7 48.22 29.66 65.70
C ILE A 7 48.66 28.78 64.57
N SER A 8 48.86 27.50 64.84
CA SER A 8 49.16 26.47 63.85
C SER A 8 47.82 25.93 63.28
N VAL A 9 47.54 26.25 62.03
CA VAL A 9 46.39 25.73 61.31
C VAL A 9 46.79 24.39 60.71
N PHE A 10 46.23 23.29 61.24
CA PHE A 10 46.33 21.93 60.63
C PHE A 10 45.36 21.85 59.50
N LEU A 11 45.83 21.87 58.24
CA LEU A 11 45.07 21.48 57.09
C LEU A 11 45.07 19.93 56.99
N TRP A 12 43.93 19.37 57.22
CA TRP A 12 43.69 17.92 56.96
C TRP A 12 43.28 17.75 55.49
N PRO A 13 44.04 16.95 54.67
CA PRO A 13 43.61 16.68 53.31
C PRO A 13 42.44 15.71 53.31
N PHE A 14 41.24 16.18 52.90
CA PHE A 14 40.11 15.32 52.56
C PHE A 14 40.44 14.58 51.25
N LEU A 15 40.85 13.35 51.33
CA LEU A 15 40.86 12.40 50.18
C LEU A 15 39.41 12.05 49.81
N PHE A 16 38.92 12.66 48.72
CA PHE A 16 37.70 12.19 48.06
C PHE A 16 38.02 10.89 47.35
N PHE A 17 37.64 9.77 47.93
CA PHE A 17 37.53 8.50 47.20
C PHE A 17 36.28 8.59 46.30
N SER A 18 36.51 8.90 45.01
CA SER A 18 35.47 8.70 43.97
C SER A 18 35.31 7.20 43.76
N THR A 19 34.31 6.59 44.36
CA THR A 19 33.87 5.26 43.95
C THR A 19 33.20 5.38 42.60
N ALA A 20 33.87 4.96 41.53
CA ALA A 20 33.24 4.76 40.25
C ALA A 20 32.23 3.61 40.43
N ALA A 21 30.96 3.94 40.55
CA ALA A 21 29.88 2.95 40.48
C ALA A 21 29.77 2.50 39.02
N TYR A 22 30.35 1.36 38.71
CA TYR A 22 30.06 0.66 37.48
C TYR A 22 28.65 0.07 37.64
N ALA A 23 27.65 0.65 36.99
CA ALA A 23 26.35 0.03 36.83
C ALA A 23 26.53 -1.12 35.80
N ASP A 24 26.77 -2.30 36.31
CA ASP A 24 26.77 -3.54 35.47
C ASP A 24 25.30 -3.88 35.21
N LEU A 25 24.75 -3.30 34.13
CA LEU A 25 23.41 -3.65 33.67
C LEU A 25 23.49 -5.08 33.08
N PRO A 26 22.64 -5.99 33.53
CA PRO A 26 22.60 -7.31 32.92
C PRO A 26 22.33 -7.16 31.41
N PRO A 27 22.95 -7.99 30.57
CA PRO A 27 22.71 -7.94 29.14
C PRO A 27 21.23 -8.06 28.85
N GLU A 28 20.71 -7.12 28.03
CA GLU A 28 19.31 -7.17 27.58
C GLU A 28 19.03 -8.52 26.89
N LYS A 29 17.99 -9.19 27.35
CA LYS A 29 17.44 -10.32 26.61
C LYS A 29 16.55 -9.76 25.51
N LEU A 30 17.00 -9.87 24.28
CA LEU A 30 16.18 -9.54 23.12
C LEU A 30 14.99 -10.49 23.09
N THR A 31 13.79 -9.96 23.26
CA THR A 31 12.53 -10.69 23.10
C THR A 31 11.81 -10.14 21.88
N VAL A 32 11.33 -11.05 21.03
CA VAL A 32 10.44 -10.69 19.93
C VAL A 32 9.02 -10.91 20.42
N GLU A 33 8.32 -9.82 20.65
CA GLU A 33 6.89 -9.85 20.98
C GLU A 33 6.08 -10.27 19.75
N LYS A 34 5.11 -11.15 19.96
CA LYS A 34 4.19 -11.57 18.90
C LYS A 34 2.84 -10.92 19.10
N MET A 35 2.35 -10.24 18.08
CA MET A 35 0.97 -9.77 18.07
C MET A 35 0.01 -10.96 18.06
N ALA A 36 -1.18 -10.75 18.63
CA ALA A 36 -2.27 -11.70 18.48
C ALA A 36 -2.53 -11.98 16.97
N PRO A 37 -3.10 -13.13 16.61
CA PRO A 37 -3.47 -13.42 15.22
C PRO A 37 -4.25 -12.25 14.61
N ALA A 38 -4.07 -12.01 13.31
CA ALA A 38 -4.79 -10.96 12.62
C ALA A 38 -6.30 -11.25 12.69
N ASP A 39 -7.08 -10.24 13.04
CA ASP A 39 -8.52 -10.28 13.01
C ASP A 39 -9.06 -9.29 11.96
N PRO A 40 -10.36 -9.32 11.64
CA PRO A 40 -10.95 -8.43 10.63
C PRO A 40 -10.84 -6.94 10.93
N HIS A 41 -10.51 -6.54 12.17
CA HIS A 41 -10.40 -5.15 12.59
C HIS A 41 -8.96 -4.63 12.50
N ARG A 42 -7.96 -5.48 12.18
CA ARG A 42 -6.58 -5.01 12.04
C ARG A 42 -6.44 -4.17 10.78
N LEU A 43 -5.96 -2.94 10.96
CA LEU A 43 -5.76 -1.96 9.90
C LEU A 43 -4.27 -1.78 9.64
N TYR A 44 -3.92 -1.69 8.36
CA TYR A 44 -2.59 -1.36 7.87
C TYR A 44 -2.70 -0.06 7.08
N LEU A 45 -2.22 1.04 7.66
CA LEU A 45 -2.29 2.38 7.09
C LEU A 45 -0.93 2.76 6.51
N THR A 46 -0.83 2.79 5.19
CA THR A 46 0.38 3.23 4.50
C THR A 46 0.42 4.75 4.46
N ASP A 47 1.44 5.33 5.09
CA ASP A 47 1.76 6.75 5.07
C ASP A 47 3.07 6.97 4.31
N LEU A 48 3.01 7.72 3.21
CA LEU A 48 4.19 8.12 2.44
C LEU A 48 5.04 9.17 3.15
N ASN A 49 4.53 9.77 4.22
CA ASN A 49 5.15 10.88 4.92
C ASN A 49 5.62 11.98 3.95
N LEU A 50 4.69 12.63 3.27
CA LEU A 50 5.00 13.61 2.20
C LEU A 50 5.93 14.75 2.63
N ASN A 51 5.99 15.06 3.93
CA ASN A 51 6.92 16.05 4.48
C ASN A 51 8.37 15.51 4.62
N SER A 52 8.51 14.17 4.63
CA SER A 52 9.79 13.47 4.70
C SER A 52 9.69 12.15 3.90
N VAL A 53 9.55 12.27 2.59
CA VAL A 53 9.22 11.16 1.68
C VAL A 53 10.15 9.94 1.75
N ILE A 54 11.34 10.10 2.33
CA ILE A 54 12.28 8.99 2.55
C ILE A 54 11.95 8.14 3.79
N ASP A 55 10.97 8.52 4.56
CA ASP A 55 10.56 7.91 5.82
C ASP A 55 9.08 7.46 5.75
N GLY A 56 8.73 6.81 4.67
CA GLY A 56 7.42 6.18 4.50
C GLY A 56 7.21 5.06 5.53
N ARG A 57 5.97 4.83 5.93
CA ARG A 57 5.62 3.91 7.03
C ARG A 57 4.31 3.19 6.77
N VAL A 58 4.19 2.00 7.35
CA VAL A 58 2.90 1.35 7.57
C VAL A 58 2.63 1.35 9.08
N HIS A 59 1.55 2.01 9.47
CA HIS A 59 1.04 1.97 10.83
C HIS A 59 0.06 0.83 10.99
N ILE A 60 0.27 0.00 11.98
CA ILE A 60 -0.61 -1.13 12.29
C ILE A 60 -1.46 -0.77 13.50
N LEU A 61 -2.77 -0.83 13.35
CA LEU A 61 -3.76 -0.44 14.34
C LEU A 61 -4.77 -1.56 14.57
N ASP A 62 -5.25 -1.65 15.78
CA ASP A 62 -6.49 -2.37 16.09
C ASP A 62 -7.66 -1.40 15.85
N GLY A 63 -8.48 -1.67 14.83
CA GLY A 63 -9.62 -0.82 14.49
C GLY A 63 -10.82 -0.99 15.44
N LYS A 64 -10.77 -1.97 16.37
CA LYS A 64 -11.83 -2.18 17.35
C LYS A 64 -11.72 -1.25 18.56
N ASP A 65 -10.50 -1.05 19.06
CA ASP A 65 -10.21 -0.23 20.25
C ASP A 65 -9.21 0.89 19.98
N TYR A 66 -8.80 1.05 18.71
CA TYR A 66 -7.87 2.08 18.20
C TYR A 66 -6.46 2.00 18.81
N ARG A 67 -6.06 0.83 19.35
CA ARG A 67 -4.69 0.65 19.85
C ARG A 67 -3.69 0.65 18.71
N TYR A 68 -2.59 1.31 18.95
CA TYR A 68 -1.42 1.24 18.07
C TYR A 68 -0.66 -0.06 18.34
N LEU A 69 -0.48 -0.89 17.30
CA LEU A 69 0.11 -2.22 17.44
C LEU A 69 1.56 -2.27 16.96
N GLY A 70 1.94 -1.42 16.03
CA GLY A 70 3.30 -1.41 15.53
C GLY A 70 3.51 -0.59 14.26
N LEU A 71 4.75 -0.62 13.79
CA LEU A 71 5.22 0.17 12.66
C LEU A 71 6.18 -0.64 11.81
N VAL A 72 6.04 -0.53 10.48
CA VAL A 72 7.04 -0.98 9.51
C VAL A 72 7.50 0.23 8.69
N SER A 73 8.81 0.44 8.58
CA SER A 73 9.36 1.45 7.67
C SER A 73 9.25 0.96 6.23
N THR A 74 8.85 1.84 5.32
CA THR A 74 8.64 1.50 3.89
C THR A 74 9.49 2.35 2.95
N GLY A 75 10.49 3.08 3.48
CA GLY A 75 11.40 3.85 2.65
C GLY A 75 10.72 4.92 1.79
N LEU A 76 11.29 5.17 0.61
CA LEU A 76 10.82 6.21 -0.31
C LEU A 76 9.69 5.66 -1.20
N PHE A 77 8.52 6.29 -1.12
CA PHE A 77 7.33 5.90 -1.90
C PHE A 77 6.96 4.42 -1.78
N GLY A 78 7.13 3.84 -0.59
CA GLY A 78 6.76 2.46 -0.35
C GLY A 78 5.26 2.20 -0.57
N VAL A 79 4.94 1.19 -1.37
CA VAL A 79 3.58 0.68 -1.56
C VAL A 79 3.48 -0.71 -0.96
N THR A 80 2.29 -1.06 -0.47
CA THR A 80 2.13 -2.24 0.37
C THR A 80 0.93 -3.10 0.00
N ALA A 81 1.07 -4.40 0.22
CA ALA A 81 -0.03 -5.36 0.12
C ALA A 81 0.11 -6.44 1.19
N LEU A 82 -1.00 -7.03 1.59
CA LEU A 82 -1.01 -8.21 2.45
C LEU A 82 -1.10 -9.50 1.61
N SER A 83 -0.54 -10.59 2.14
CA SER A 83 -0.89 -11.93 1.67
C SER A 83 -2.37 -12.22 1.94
N LYS A 84 -2.94 -13.22 1.24
CA LYS A 84 -4.37 -13.57 1.36
C LYS A 84 -4.75 -14.02 2.77
N ASP A 85 -3.83 -14.67 3.46
CA ASP A 85 -3.98 -15.10 4.85
C ASP A 85 -3.57 -14.00 5.86
N SER A 86 -3.13 -12.83 5.37
CA SER A 86 -2.63 -11.70 6.16
C SER A 86 -1.41 -12.03 7.03
N SER A 87 -0.71 -13.13 6.79
CA SER A 87 0.51 -13.51 7.54
C SER A 87 1.76 -12.76 7.10
N LYS A 88 1.73 -12.16 5.89
CA LYS A 88 2.84 -11.42 5.32
C LYS A 88 2.42 -10.03 4.87
N LEU A 89 3.28 -9.06 5.12
CA LEU A 89 3.19 -7.73 4.55
C LEU A 89 4.27 -7.60 3.47
N TYR A 90 3.86 -7.34 2.24
CA TYR A 90 4.72 -7.07 1.10
C TYR A 90 4.91 -5.57 0.94
N VAL A 91 6.14 -5.15 0.71
CA VAL A 91 6.50 -3.76 0.47
C VAL A 91 7.32 -3.67 -0.81
N ALA A 92 6.94 -2.79 -1.73
CA ALA A 92 7.81 -2.40 -2.84
C ALA A 92 8.21 -0.94 -2.64
N THR A 93 9.51 -0.67 -2.62
CA THR A 93 10.05 0.63 -2.23
C THR A 93 11.29 1.00 -3.02
N THR A 94 11.72 2.24 -2.88
CA THR A 94 12.97 2.77 -3.44
C THR A 94 13.91 3.19 -2.32
N TYR A 95 15.17 2.87 -2.50
CA TYR A 95 16.27 3.38 -1.67
C TYR A 95 17.31 4.08 -2.53
N HIS A 96 18.10 4.93 -1.89
CA HIS A 96 19.28 5.56 -2.50
C HIS A 96 20.50 5.38 -1.59
N THR A 97 21.68 5.27 -2.17
CA THR A 97 22.93 5.04 -1.42
C THR A 97 23.26 6.14 -0.42
N LYS A 98 22.72 7.35 -0.60
CA LYS A 98 22.92 8.51 0.27
C LYS A 98 21.57 9.10 0.74
N ARG A 99 20.68 8.24 1.27
CA ARG A 99 19.35 8.58 1.78
C ARG A 99 18.36 8.95 0.65
N ASN A 100 18.37 10.21 0.18
CA ASN A 100 17.47 10.73 -0.87
C ASN A 100 18.20 11.05 -2.18
N ARG A 101 19.46 10.64 -2.34
CA ARG A 101 20.31 10.87 -3.52
C ARG A 101 21.35 9.76 -3.68
N GLY A 102 22.11 9.81 -4.78
CA GLY A 102 23.07 8.78 -5.15
C GLY A 102 22.39 7.72 -6.01
N ASP A 103 22.99 6.54 -6.07
CA ASP A 103 22.48 5.44 -6.87
C ASP A 103 21.14 4.95 -6.33
N ARG A 104 20.16 4.81 -7.22
CA ARG A 104 18.83 4.29 -6.91
C ARG A 104 18.83 2.77 -7.00
N PHE A 105 18.18 2.12 -6.06
CA PHE A 105 17.78 0.73 -6.17
C PHE A 105 16.37 0.56 -5.62
N ASP A 106 15.59 -0.25 -6.30
CA ASP A 106 14.24 -0.59 -5.88
C ASP A 106 14.28 -1.98 -5.24
N GLN A 107 13.46 -2.17 -4.22
CA GLN A 107 13.48 -3.36 -3.38
C GLN A 107 12.06 -3.86 -3.13
N PHE A 108 11.92 -5.17 -3.14
CA PHE A 108 10.74 -5.87 -2.65
C PHE A 108 11.09 -6.53 -1.32
N GLU A 109 10.29 -6.27 -0.32
CA GLU A 109 10.49 -6.73 1.04
C GLU A 109 9.28 -7.52 1.52
N THR A 110 9.53 -8.54 2.34
CA THR A 110 8.49 -9.35 2.97
C THR A 110 8.67 -9.32 4.48
N TYR A 111 7.66 -8.85 5.18
CA TYR A 111 7.60 -8.80 6.65
C TYR A 111 6.62 -9.84 7.17
N ASP A 112 6.94 -10.42 8.33
CA ASP A 112 6.01 -11.21 9.11
C ASP A 112 5.04 -10.27 9.86
N THR A 113 3.73 -10.46 9.69
CA THR A 113 2.75 -9.56 10.30
C THR A 113 2.56 -9.78 11.79
N SER A 114 3.04 -10.89 12.33
CA SER A 114 2.94 -11.15 13.78
C SER A 114 4.09 -10.55 14.58
N THR A 115 5.27 -10.43 13.99
CA THR A 115 6.48 -9.93 14.66
C THR A 115 6.98 -8.61 14.07
N LEU A 116 6.49 -8.23 12.88
CA LEU A 116 6.97 -7.11 12.06
C LEU A 116 8.45 -7.22 11.66
N GLU A 117 9.02 -8.41 11.74
CA GLU A 117 10.37 -8.67 11.29
C GLU A 117 10.47 -8.78 9.77
N LEU A 118 11.51 -8.21 9.20
CA LEU A 118 11.89 -8.43 7.81
C LEU A 118 12.32 -9.90 7.63
N LYS A 119 11.62 -10.63 6.76
CA LYS A 119 11.90 -12.05 6.46
C LYS A 119 12.72 -12.24 5.20
N SER A 120 12.50 -11.40 4.20
CA SER A 120 13.27 -11.44 2.96
C SER A 120 13.24 -10.09 2.26
N GLU A 121 14.30 -9.85 1.49
CA GLU A 121 14.44 -8.71 0.59
C GLU A 121 14.94 -9.18 -0.77
N LEU A 122 14.55 -8.46 -1.80
CA LEU A 122 14.91 -8.74 -3.18
C LEU A 122 15.10 -7.45 -3.95
N ILE A 123 16.25 -7.24 -4.56
CA ILE A 123 16.47 -6.13 -5.49
C ILE A 123 15.64 -6.39 -6.76
N ILE A 124 14.83 -5.42 -7.11
CA ILE A 124 13.97 -5.44 -8.30
C ILE A 124 14.45 -4.39 -9.32
N PRO A 125 14.02 -4.47 -10.60
CA PRO A 125 14.35 -3.44 -11.58
C PRO A 125 13.97 -2.05 -11.06
N PRO A 126 14.82 -1.00 -11.25
CA PRO A 126 14.60 0.34 -10.71
C PRO A 126 13.54 1.12 -11.52
N LYS A 127 12.33 0.56 -11.56
CA LYS A 127 11.17 1.03 -12.33
C LYS A 127 9.94 1.29 -11.49
N HIS A 128 9.99 0.93 -10.22
CA HIS A 128 8.88 1.05 -9.27
C HIS A 128 8.22 2.44 -9.35
N ALA A 129 6.91 2.44 -9.34
CA ALA A 129 6.13 3.66 -9.44
C ALA A 129 6.22 4.47 -8.14
N GLN A 130 6.96 5.56 -8.17
CA GLN A 130 7.01 6.54 -7.08
C GLN A 130 5.75 7.41 -7.13
N ALA A 131 4.66 6.87 -6.65
CA ALA A 131 3.32 7.46 -6.68
C ALA A 131 2.60 7.26 -5.34
N LEU A 132 1.40 7.83 -5.22
CA LEU A 132 0.54 7.59 -4.06
C LEU A 132 0.23 6.08 -3.93
N PRO A 133 0.07 5.55 -2.70
CA PRO A 133 -0.08 4.12 -2.44
C PRO A 133 -1.51 3.64 -2.74
N TYR A 134 -1.92 3.74 -4.00
CA TYR A 134 -3.21 3.19 -4.41
C TYR A 134 -3.21 1.66 -4.33
N LYS A 135 -4.34 1.08 -3.93
CA LYS A 135 -4.58 -0.35 -4.09
C LYS A 135 -4.36 -0.74 -5.55
N GLY A 136 -3.67 -1.84 -5.80
CA GLY A 136 -3.33 -2.30 -7.15
C GLY A 136 -2.01 -1.74 -7.69
N THR A 137 -1.27 -0.88 -6.97
CA THR A 137 0.12 -0.57 -7.29
C THR A 137 1.09 -1.67 -6.85
N ILE A 138 0.70 -2.43 -5.84
CA ILE A 138 1.26 -3.73 -5.48
C ILE A 138 0.11 -4.63 -5.03
N ILE A 139 0.09 -5.88 -5.47
CA ILE A 139 -0.98 -6.82 -5.11
C ILE A 139 -0.54 -8.26 -5.34
N SER A 140 -1.02 -9.18 -4.50
CA SER A 140 -0.76 -10.61 -4.67
C SER A 140 -1.77 -11.29 -5.60
N SER A 141 -1.33 -12.36 -6.27
CA SER A 141 -2.20 -13.29 -7.03
C SER A 141 -3.17 -14.02 -6.10
N ALA A 142 -4.13 -14.74 -6.67
CA ALA A 142 -5.20 -15.41 -5.92
C ALA A 142 -4.71 -16.37 -4.82
N ASN A 143 -3.56 -17.00 -5.03
CA ASN A 143 -2.95 -18.00 -4.13
C ASN A 143 -1.62 -17.54 -3.53
N ASP A 144 -1.30 -16.23 -3.60
CA ASP A 144 -0.02 -15.65 -3.15
C ASP A 144 1.24 -16.20 -3.82
N LYS A 145 1.11 -16.98 -4.91
CA LYS A 145 2.28 -17.45 -5.66
C LYS A 145 3.07 -16.28 -6.24
N TYR A 146 2.36 -15.30 -6.79
CA TYR A 146 2.95 -14.11 -7.38
C TYR A 146 2.56 -12.85 -6.62
N VAL A 147 3.50 -11.89 -6.57
CA VAL A 147 3.22 -10.49 -6.29
C VAL A 147 3.50 -9.69 -7.54
N PHE A 148 2.57 -8.81 -7.88
CA PHE A 148 2.61 -7.90 -9.02
C PHE A 148 2.92 -6.50 -8.53
N ILE A 149 3.90 -5.83 -9.14
CA ILE A 149 4.30 -4.47 -8.77
C ILE A 149 4.20 -3.57 -9.99
N GLN A 150 3.48 -2.47 -9.85
CA GLN A 150 3.32 -1.45 -10.88
C GLN A 150 4.60 -0.64 -11.05
N ASN A 151 5.08 -0.55 -12.27
CA ASN A 151 6.20 0.30 -12.68
C ASN A 151 5.70 1.51 -13.47
N ALA A 152 6.46 2.62 -13.40
CA ALA A 152 6.15 3.86 -14.11
C ALA A 152 7.21 4.26 -15.14
N THR A 153 8.46 3.82 -14.98
CA THR A 153 9.60 4.30 -15.79
C THR A 153 10.33 3.16 -16.47
N PRO A 154 10.81 3.33 -17.72
CA PRO A 154 10.59 4.48 -18.61
C PRO A 154 9.18 4.50 -19.20
N ALA A 155 8.43 3.42 -19.06
CA ALA A 155 7.01 3.28 -19.41
C ALA A 155 6.35 2.36 -18.40
N SER A 156 5.01 2.39 -18.31
CA SER A 156 4.29 1.50 -17.41
C SER A 156 4.51 0.03 -17.77
N SER A 157 4.81 -0.74 -16.76
CA SER A 157 5.00 -2.20 -16.81
C SER A 157 4.62 -2.82 -15.47
N VAL A 158 4.59 -4.14 -15.40
CA VAL A 158 4.33 -4.90 -14.19
C VAL A 158 5.47 -5.86 -13.93
N THR A 159 6.18 -5.68 -12.81
CA THR A 159 7.14 -6.66 -12.32
C THR A 159 6.38 -7.82 -11.65
N VAL A 160 6.71 -9.04 -12.05
CA VAL A 160 6.15 -10.28 -11.50
C VAL A 160 7.20 -10.93 -10.61
N ILE A 161 6.87 -11.13 -9.34
CA ILE A 161 7.73 -11.78 -8.35
C ILE A 161 7.10 -13.12 -7.94
N ASP A 162 7.87 -14.18 -7.95
CA ASP A 162 7.50 -15.45 -7.30
C ASP A 162 7.88 -15.35 -5.82
N THR A 163 6.89 -15.45 -4.94
CA THR A 163 7.07 -15.27 -3.49
C THR A 163 7.74 -16.45 -2.80
N GLN A 164 7.65 -17.65 -3.38
CA GLN A 164 8.28 -18.85 -2.85
C GLN A 164 9.76 -18.91 -3.23
N LEU A 165 10.07 -18.55 -4.47
CA LEU A 165 11.45 -18.51 -4.98
C LEU A 165 12.18 -17.23 -4.56
N ASN A 166 11.47 -16.22 -4.05
CA ASN A 166 11.95 -14.87 -3.79
C ASN A 166 12.72 -14.30 -5.01
N LYS A 167 12.08 -14.32 -6.18
CA LYS A 167 12.73 -14.01 -7.46
C LYS A 167 11.83 -13.22 -8.40
N VAL A 168 12.42 -12.26 -9.11
CA VAL A 168 11.79 -11.61 -10.26
C VAL A 168 11.70 -12.60 -11.41
N MET A 169 10.49 -12.86 -11.87
CA MET A 169 10.21 -13.78 -12.98
C MET A 169 10.16 -13.07 -14.32
N SER A 170 9.56 -11.89 -14.36
CA SER A 170 9.44 -11.08 -15.58
C SER A 170 9.10 -9.62 -15.26
N ASP A 171 9.27 -8.78 -16.28
CA ASP A 171 8.79 -7.40 -16.34
C ASP A 171 7.93 -7.28 -17.60
N ILE A 172 6.62 -7.09 -17.42
CA ILE A 172 5.63 -7.15 -18.48
C ILE A 172 5.21 -5.75 -18.87
N SER A 173 5.49 -5.34 -20.09
CA SER A 173 5.14 -4.02 -20.62
C SER A 173 3.61 -3.84 -20.71
N THR A 174 3.09 -2.77 -20.09
CA THR A 174 1.67 -2.38 -20.07
C THR A 174 1.48 -0.91 -20.39
N PRO A 175 1.96 -0.42 -21.55
CA PRO A 175 2.03 1.02 -21.85
C PRO A 175 0.63 1.65 -21.83
N GLY A 176 0.52 2.80 -21.13
CA GLY A 176 -0.73 3.55 -20.98
C GLY A 176 -1.75 2.91 -20.04
N CYS A 177 -1.34 1.88 -19.26
CA CYS A 177 -2.22 1.23 -18.30
C CYS A 177 -1.67 1.35 -16.87
N TRP A 178 -2.56 1.42 -15.89
CA TRP A 178 -2.25 1.67 -14.49
C TRP A 178 -3.14 0.84 -13.58
N ILE A 179 -2.69 0.53 -12.39
CA ILE A 179 -3.23 -0.39 -11.39
C ILE A 179 -3.42 -1.83 -11.90
N ILE A 180 -3.22 -2.76 -10.99
CA ILE A 180 -3.25 -4.19 -11.28
C ILE A 180 -4.48 -4.81 -10.63
N LEU A 181 -5.24 -5.56 -11.40
CA LEU A 181 -6.49 -6.20 -11.04
C LEU A 181 -6.34 -7.72 -11.22
N PRO A 182 -5.86 -8.47 -10.20
CA PRO A 182 -5.69 -9.92 -10.31
C PRO A 182 -7.01 -10.65 -10.53
N THR A 183 -6.96 -11.74 -11.28
CA THR A 183 -8.08 -12.66 -11.42
C THR A 183 -8.13 -13.60 -10.22
N SER A 184 -9.27 -13.65 -9.53
CA SER A 184 -9.46 -14.47 -8.34
C SER A 184 -9.52 -15.97 -8.66
N SER A 185 -10.08 -16.33 -9.79
CA SER A 185 -10.20 -17.73 -10.27
C SER A 185 -8.97 -18.25 -11.00
N ASN A 186 -7.96 -17.38 -11.27
CA ASN A 186 -6.75 -17.77 -11.98
C ASN A 186 -5.54 -16.98 -11.49
N GLN A 187 -4.64 -17.62 -10.75
CA GLN A 187 -3.43 -17.01 -10.18
C GLN A 187 -2.42 -16.51 -11.23
N GLU A 188 -2.52 -16.97 -12.47
CA GLU A 188 -1.62 -16.59 -13.56
C GLU A 188 -2.21 -15.47 -14.45
N ARG A 189 -3.22 -14.75 -13.95
CA ARG A 189 -3.88 -13.70 -14.72
C ARG A 189 -4.09 -12.45 -13.91
N PHE A 190 -3.88 -11.33 -14.57
CA PHE A 190 -4.29 -10.02 -14.08
C PHE A 190 -4.74 -9.13 -15.25
N SER A 191 -5.55 -8.14 -14.94
CA SER A 191 -5.89 -7.06 -15.87
C SER A 191 -5.32 -5.75 -15.36
N THR A 192 -5.19 -4.75 -16.23
CA THR A 192 -4.76 -3.40 -15.87
C THR A 192 -5.63 -2.38 -16.59
N LEU A 193 -5.97 -1.29 -15.89
CA LEU A 193 -6.84 -0.23 -16.39
C LEU A 193 -6.06 0.69 -17.32
N CYS A 194 -6.57 0.95 -18.52
CA CYS A 194 -5.88 1.75 -19.53
C CYS A 194 -6.58 3.10 -19.75
N GLY A 195 -5.76 4.14 -20.04
CA GLY A 195 -6.23 5.51 -20.22
C GLY A 195 -7.14 5.72 -21.46
N ASP A 196 -7.23 4.73 -22.36
CA ASP A 196 -8.15 4.74 -23.50
C ASP A 196 -9.55 4.19 -23.16
N GLY A 197 -9.81 3.86 -21.89
CA GLY A 197 -11.07 3.31 -21.41
C GLY A 197 -11.21 1.80 -21.59
N THR A 198 -10.13 1.10 -21.92
CA THR A 198 -10.09 -0.36 -22.02
C THR A 198 -9.37 -1.00 -20.82
N LEU A 199 -9.44 -2.30 -20.70
CA LEU A 199 -8.58 -3.11 -19.83
C LEU A 199 -7.67 -4.00 -20.67
N LEU A 200 -6.39 -4.05 -20.29
CA LEU A 200 -5.42 -5.00 -20.85
C LEU A 200 -5.32 -6.20 -19.90
N THR A 201 -5.73 -7.37 -20.35
CA THR A 201 -5.59 -8.63 -19.60
C THR A 201 -4.32 -9.36 -20.02
N VAL A 202 -3.50 -9.68 -19.04
CA VAL A 202 -2.26 -10.46 -19.18
C VAL A 202 -2.48 -11.84 -18.58
N THR A 203 -2.13 -12.87 -19.33
CA THR A 203 -2.04 -14.25 -18.82
C THR A 203 -0.59 -14.68 -18.81
N LEU A 204 -0.13 -15.20 -17.67
CA LEU A 204 1.21 -15.73 -17.49
C LEU A 204 1.28 -17.19 -17.88
N ASP A 205 2.47 -17.68 -18.13
CA ASP A 205 2.78 -19.11 -18.13
C ASP A 205 3.08 -19.59 -16.68
N GLY A 206 3.26 -20.90 -16.52
CA GLY A 206 3.58 -21.50 -15.19
C GLY A 206 4.88 -20.97 -14.56
N ASN A 207 5.71 -20.27 -15.32
CA ASN A 207 6.97 -19.66 -14.89
C ASN A 207 6.90 -18.16 -14.67
N GLY A 208 5.71 -17.58 -14.62
CA GLY A 208 5.51 -16.15 -14.38
C GLY A 208 5.90 -15.23 -15.54
N LYS A 209 6.07 -15.77 -16.76
CA LYS A 209 6.34 -15.01 -17.98
C LYS A 209 5.05 -14.74 -18.75
N GLU A 210 5.04 -13.69 -19.54
CA GLU A 210 3.92 -13.39 -20.42
C GLU A 210 3.65 -14.54 -21.40
N LYS A 211 2.44 -15.09 -21.35
CA LYS A 211 1.91 -16.06 -22.31
C LYS A 211 1.06 -15.35 -23.36
N SER A 212 0.22 -14.42 -22.93
CA SER A 212 -0.64 -13.66 -23.84
C SER A 212 -1.08 -12.34 -23.22
N LYS A 213 -1.34 -11.36 -24.09
CA LYS A 213 -2.00 -10.10 -23.75
C LYS A 213 -3.20 -9.87 -24.64
N LYS A 214 -4.34 -9.49 -24.04
CA LYS A 214 -5.57 -9.19 -24.79
C LYS A 214 -6.24 -7.94 -24.22
N ARG A 215 -6.66 -7.05 -25.11
CA ARG A 215 -7.34 -5.82 -24.74
C ARG A 215 -8.86 -5.99 -24.85
N SER A 216 -9.61 -5.45 -23.88
CA SER A 216 -11.09 -5.45 -23.91
C SER A 216 -11.62 -4.51 -24.98
N LYS A 217 -12.94 -4.52 -25.21
CA LYS A 217 -13.64 -3.38 -25.79
C LYS A 217 -13.56 -2.18 -24.84
N LYS A 218 -13.82 -0.96 -25.34
CA LYS A 218 -13.94 0.24 -24.49
C LYS A 218 -15.06 0.03 -23.47
N ILE A 219 -14.77 0.26 -22.20
CA ILE A 219 -15.67 0.06 -21.06
C ILE A 219 -16.23 1.39 -20.59
N PHE A 220 -15.39 2.43 -20.55
CA PHE A 220 -15.80 3.78 -20.16
C PHE A 220 -15.16 4.81 -21.09
N ASP A 221 -15.63 6.04 -21.04
CA ASP A 221 -15.06 7.16 -21.80
C ASP A 221 -14.22 8.04 -20.89
N ALA A 222 -12.89 7.84 -20.94
CA ALA A 222 -11.94 8.55 -20.09
C ALA A 222 -11.91 10.08 -20.31
N GLU A 223 -12.33 10.56 -21.48
CA GLU A 223 -12.39 11.98 -21.80
C GLU A 223 -13.65 12.66 -21.20
N LYS A 224 -14.77 11.91 -21.14
CA LYS A 224 -16.05 12.45 -20.67
C LYS A 224 -16.28 12.19 -19.20
N ASP A 225 -15.96 10.98 -18.74
CA ASP A 225 -16.21 10.53 -17.37
C ASP A 225 -15.16 9.51 -16.95
N PRO A 226 -13.95 9.96 -16.57
CA PRO A 226 -12.88 9.08 -16.15
C PRO A 226 -13.23 8.31 -14.88
N VAL A 227 -12.70 7.10 -14.76
CA VAL A 227 -12.83 6.31 -13.54
C VAL A 227 -11.69 6.61 -12.56
N PHE A 228 -11.98 6.44 -11.27
CA PHE A 228 -10.92 6.46 -10.25
C PHE A 228 -9.94 5.31 -10.46
N VAL A 229 -8.67 5.58 -10.15
CA VAL A 229 -7.61 4.54 -10.19
C VAL A 229 -7.66 3.59 -8.98
N GLN A 230 -8.85 3.24 -8.58
CA GLN A 230 -9.16 2.32 -7.49
C GLN A 230 -10.29 1.41 -7.93
N ALA A 231 -10.25 0.17 -7.51
CA ALA A 231 -11.28 -0.79 -7.80
C ALA A 231 -11.42 -1.78 -6.65
N GLU A 232 -12.62 -2.08 -6.29
CA GLU A 232 -12.95 -3.15 -5.35
C GLU A 232 -13.52 -4.34 -6.13
N ALA A 233 -13.39 -5.55 -5.57
CA ALA A 233 -13.85 -6.74 -6.28
C ALA A 233 -14.57 -7.75 -5.38
N ILE A 234 -15.61 -8.37 -5.95
CA ILE A 234 -16.19 -9.62 -5.45
C ILE A 234 -15.85 -10.70 -6.46
N LYS A 235 -15.02 -11.69 -6.07
CA LYS A 235 -14.48 -12.71 -6.98
C LYS A 235 -13.76 -12.03 -8.15
N ASP A 236 -14.17 -12.34 -9.37
CA ASP A 236 -13.58 -11.81 -10.60
C ASP A 236 -14.31 -10.59 -11.17
N THR A 237 -15.28 -10.04 -10.46
CA THR A 237 -15.99 -8.82 -10.88
C THR A 237 -15.46 -7.62 -10.11
N TYR A 238 -14.84 -6.69 -10.83
CA TYR A 238 -14.37 -5.42 -10.33
C TYR A 238 -15.42 -4.33 -10.52
N TYR A 239 -15.55 -3.46 -9.51
CA TYR A 239 -16.42 -2.30 -9.50
C TYR A 239 -15.56 -1.06 -9.72
N LEU A 240 -15.60 -0.51 -10.94
CA LEU A 240 -14.91 0.73 -11.31
C LEU A 240 -15.90 1.87 -11.16
N ILE A 241 -15.50 2.91 -10.42
CA ILE A 241 -16.35 4.07 -10.15
C ILE A 241 -15.82 5.26 -10.94
N SER A 242 -16.69 5.96 -11.68
CA SER A 242 -16.32 7.16 -12.40
C SER A 242 -16.44 8.43 -11.55
N TYR A 243 -15.87 9.53 -12.01
CA TYR A 243 -15.94 10.83 -11.34
C TYR A 243 -17.37 11.39 -11.26
N LEU A 244 -18.22 11.04 -12.21
CA LEU A 244 -19.63 11.44 -12.20
C LEU A 244 -20.54 10.42 -11.47
N GLY A 245 -19.97 9.34 -10.92
CA GLY A 245 -20.70 8.39 -10.10
C GLY A 245 -21.33 7.23 -10.86
N GLN A 246 -20.85 6.92 -12.08
CA GLN A 246 -21.20 5.64 -12.74
C GLN A 246 -20.37 4.51 -12.14
N VAL A 247 -20.98 3.37 -11.93
CA VAL A 247 -20.33 2.11 -11.55
C VAL A 247 -20.34 1.19 -12.75
N TYR A 248 -19.17 0.70 -13.11
CA TYR A 248 -18.97 -0.30 -14.16
C TYR A 248 -18.56 -1.62 -13.51
N GLU A 249 -19.38 -2.66 -13.67
CA GLU A 249 -19.06 -4.00 -13.23
C GLU A 249 -18.26 -4.71 -14.32
N VAL A 250 -16.99 -4.99 -14.06
CA VAL A 250 -16.08 -5.53 -15.07
C VAL A 250 -15.60 -6.90 -14.63
N ASN A 251 -15.96 -7.92 -15.40
CA ASN A 251 -15.50 -9.30 -15.14
C ASN A 251 -14.16 -9.56 -15.80
N VAL A 252 -13.18 -10.07 -15.03
CA VAL A 252 -11.81 -10.39 -15.46
C VAL A 252 -11.49 -11.89 -15.41
N ALA A 253 -12.47 -12.77 -15.28
CA ALA A 253 -12.27 -14.22 -15.21
C ALA A 253 -11.64 -14.81 -16.48
N GLU A 254 -11.96 -14.23 -17.62
CA GLU A 254 -11.48 -14.72 -18.91
C GLU A 254 -10.20 -13.98 -19.38
N ASP A 255 -9.67 -14.39 -20.52
CA ASP A 255 -8.50 -13.79 -21.13
C ASP A 255 -8.72 -12.38 -21.70
N LYS A 256 -9.96 -11.90 -21.62
CA LYS A 256 -10.41 -10.56 -22.02
C LYS A 256 -11.45 -10.06 -21.03
N ALA A 257 -11.19 -8.92 -20.42
CA ALA A 257 -12.17 -8.30 -19.54
C ALA A 257 -13.47 -7.97 -20.29
N LYS A 258 -14.60 -8.17 -19.61
CA LYS A 258 -15.94 -7.91 -20.16
C LYS A 258 -16.71 -6.98 -19.25
N LEU A 259 -17.34 -5.97 -19.84
CA LEU A 259 -18.33 -5.15 -19.14
C LEU A 259 -19.59 -6.01 -18.90
N GLY A 260 -20.00 -6.07 -17.65
CA GLY A 260 -21.29 -6.61 -17.22
C GLY A 260 -22.32 -5.49 -17.08
N SER A 261 -22.83 -5.30 -15.87
CA SER A 261 -23.79 -4.24 -15.56
C SER A 261 -23.09 -2.87 -15.44
N GLN A 262 -23.88 -1.83 -15.63
CA GLN A 262 -23.50 -0.46 -15.23
C GLN A 262 -24.71 0.22 -14.61
N TRP A 263 -24.46 1.04 -13.57
CA TRP A 263 -25.50 1.73 -12.84
C TRP A 263 -24.96 3.01 -12.18
N SER A 264 -25.82 3.92 -11.77
CA SER A 264 -25.44 5.19 -11.16
C SER A 264 -25.55 5.14 -9.65
N LEU A 265 -24.51 5.67 -8.97
CA LEU A 265 -24.56 5.99 -7.54
C LEU A 265 -25.53 7.12 -7.26
N ILE A 266 -25.73 8.04 -8.22
CA ILE A 266 -26.46 9.27 -8.07
C ILE A 266 -27.89 9.06 -8.55
N LYS A 267 -28.87 9.27 -7.68
CA LYS A 267 -30.28 9.35 -8.03
C LYS A 267 -30.65 10.79 -8.45
N LYS A 268 -31.82 10.98 -9.08
CA LYS A 268 -32.27 12.30 -9.52
C LYS A 268 -32.38 13.32 -8.39
N GLU A 269 -32.84 12.89 -7.23
CA GLU A 269 -32.95 13.73 -6.02
C GLU A 269 -31.56 14.20 -5.52
N ASP A 270 -30.54 13.38 -5.65
CA ASP A 270 -29.18 13.69 -5.20
C ASP A 270 -28.46 14.66 -6.13
N ASP A 271 -28.86 14.73 -7.40
CA ASP A 271 -28.27 15.61 -8.41
C ASP A 271 -28.51 17.10 -8.15
N THR A 272 -29.57 17.45 -7.41
CA THR A 272 -29.84 18.82 -6.99
C THR A 272 -28.74 19.41 -6.13
N GLN A 273 -28.09 18.60 -5.30
CA GLN A 273 -26.96 18.97 -4.45
C GLN A 273 -25.59 18.66 -5.13
N LYS A 274 -25.61 18.13 -6.34
CA LYS A 274 -24.43 17.75 -7.12
C LYS A 274 -23.51 16.80 -6.34
N TRP A 275 -24.09 15.75 -5.75
CA TRP A 275 -23.30 14.73 -5.09
C TRP A 275 -22.37 14.02 -6.09
N ARG A 276 -21.12 13.76 -5.67
CA ARG A 276 -20.12 13.07 -6.49
C ARG A 276 -19.22 12.21 -5.57
N PRO A 277 -18.64 11.11 -6.07
CA PRO A 277 -17.57 10.41 -5.38
C PRO A 277 -16.35 11.31 -5.25
N GLY A 278 -15.63 11.23 -4.13
CA GLY A 278 -14.42 12.02 -3.96
C GLY A 278 -13.51 11.54 -2.82
N GLY A 279 -12.24 11.89 -2.95
CA GLY A 279 -11.19 11.50 -2.03
C GLY A 279 -10.07 10.71 -2.71
N TYR A 280 -9.17 10.14 -1.92
CA TYR A 280 -8.06 9.34 -2.43
C TYR A 280 -8.36 7.84 -2.45
N GLN A 281 -8.95 7.30 -1.39
CA GLN A 281 -9.42 5.93 -1.32
C GLN A 281 -10.93 5.95 -1.15
N ILE A 282 -11.63 6.02 -2.27
CA ILE A 282 -13.05 6.38 -2.33
C ILE A 282 -14.00 5.23 -2.03
N SER A 283 -13.53 3.99 -2.09
CA SER A 283 -14.42 2.84 -1.96
C SER A 283 -13.84 1.72 -1.10
N ALA A 284 -14.74 0.96 -0.53
CA ALA A 284 -14.46 -0.31 0.13
C ALA A 284 -15.63 -1.26 -0.13
N ILE A 285 -15.38 -2.57 -0.11
CA ILE A 285 -16.41 -3.58 -0.27
C ILE A 285 -16.41 -4.56 0.90
N ASP A 286 -17.57 -4.76 1.51
CA ASP A 286 -17.78 -5.89 2.40
C ASP A 286 -18.26 -7.09 1.56
N LYS A 287 -17.35 -8.05 1.41
CA LYS A 287 -17.60 -9.25 0.59
C LYS A 287 -18.65 -10.16 1.22
N ALA A 288 -18.79 -10.16 2.55
CA ALA A 288 -19.74 -11.00 3.25
C ALA A 288 -21.17 -10.50 3.07
N SER A 289 -21.43 -9.23 3.30
CA SER A 289 -22.74 -8.61 3.09
C SER A 289 -22.97 -8.15 1.64
N ARG A 290 -21.95 -8.22 0.77
CA ARG A 290 -21.96 -7.75 -0.62
C ARG A 290 -22.30 -6.26 -0.77
N LYS A 291 -21.91 -5.45 0.22
CA LYS A 291 -22.13 -4.00 0.21
C LYS A 291 -20.91 -3.25 -0.31
N LEU A 292 -21.15 -2.37 -1.25
CA LEU A 292 -20.18 -1.39 -1.72
C LEU A 292 -20.37 -0.08 -0.95
N PHE A 293 -19.32 0.37 -0.28
CA PHE A 293 -19.28 1.68 0.41
C PHE A 293 -18.50 2.66 -0.45
N VAL A 294 -19.06 3.86 -0.63
CA VAL A 294 -18.45 4.91 -1.46
C VAL A 294 -18.42 6.23 -0.70
N ALA A 295 -17.26 6.86 -0.71
CA ALA A 295 -17.02 8.17 -0.14
C ALA A 295 -17.60 9.25 -1.05
N MET A 296 -18.51 10.08 -0.54
CA MET A 296 -19.31 11.05 -1.30
C MET A 296 -19.17 12.47 -0.74
N HIS A 297 -19.19 13.46 -1.63
CA HIS A 297 -19.28 14.89 -1.28
C HIS A 297 -20.32 15.60 -2.12
N ASP A 298 -20.87 16.69 -1.60
CA ASP A 298 -21.77 17.59 -2.31
C ASP A 298 -21.02 18.67 -3.11
N GLY A 299 -21.72 19.48 -3.88
CA GLY A 299 -21.15 20.58 -4.65
C GLY A 299 -20.17 20.13 -5.74
N GLY A 300 -20.40 18.96 -6.31
CA GLY A 300 -19.56 18.37 -7.35
C GLY A 300 -19.40 19.28 -8.56
N LYS A 301 -18.17 19.43 -9.03
CA LYS A 301 -17.75 20.20 -10.20
C LYS A 301 -16.54 19.54 -10.85
N ASP A 302 -16.10 20.05 -11.99
CA ASP A 302 -14.88 19.59 -12.61
C ASP A 302 -13.69 19.74 -11.65
N GLY A 303 -12.86 18.71 -11.57
CA GLY A 303 -11.73 18.63 -10.64
C GLY A 303 -12.06 18.27 -9.18
N SER A 304 -13.34 18.11 -8.79
CA SER A 304 -13.72 17.83 -7.39
C SER A 304 -13.52 16.37 -6.95
N HIS A 305 -13.04 15.50 -7.81
CA HIS A 305 -12.80 14.08 -7.48
C HIS A 305 -11.82 13.83 -6.32
N LYS A 306 -11.02 14.84 -5.92
CA LYS A 306 -10.12 14.81 -4.76
C LYS A 306 -10.69 15.48 -3.52
N THR A 307 -11.92 16.04 -3.60
CA THR A 307 -12.57 16.67 -2.45
C THR A 307 -12.79 15.62 -1.37
N PRO A 308 -12.45 15.90 -0.10
CA PRO A 308 -12.75 15.01 1.00
C PRO A 308 -14.24 14.69 1.10
N ALA A 309 -14.55 13.43 1.39
CA ALA A 309 -15.92 13.00 1.56
C ALA A 309 -16.57 13.65 2.80
N LYS A 310 -17.87 13.89 2.70
CA LYS A 310 -18.74 14.27 3.82
C LYS A 310 -19.52 13.07 4.34
N GLU A 311 -19.85 12.13 3.47
CA GLU A 311 -20.67 10.98 3.78
C GLU A 311 -20.08 9.71 3.18
N ILE A 312 -20.45 8.57 3.73
CA ILE A 312 -20.20 7.25 3.14
C ILE A 312 -21.55 6.65 2.78
N TRP A 313 -21.76 6.42 1.49
CA TRP A 313 -22.98 5.79 1.00
C TRP A 313 -22.77 4.30 0.81
N ALA A 314 -23.81 3.50 1.14
CA ALA A 314 -23.78 2.05 1.03
C ALA A 314 -24.76 1.56 -0.04
N TYR A 315 -24.31 0.65 -0.89
CA TYR A 315 -25.07 0.05 -1.99
C TYR A 315 -25.04 -1.47 -1.86
N GLU A 316 -26.17 -2.12 -2.18
CA GLU A 316 -26.32 -3.58 -2.22
C GLU A 316 -26.11 -4.13 -3.62
#